data_2e87dd5e1d2b162aefec49528aa07efe
#
_entry.id   2e87dd5e1d2b162aefec49528aa07efe
#
_cell.length_a   1.000
_cell.length_b   1.000
_cell.length_c   1.000
_cell.angle_alpha   90.00
_cell.angle_beta   90.00
_cell.angle_gamma   90.00
#
_symmetry.space_group_name_H-M   'P 1'
#
loop_
_entity.id
_entity.type
_entity.pdbx_description
1 polymer ?
#
loop_
_entity_poly.entity_id
_entity_poly.type
_entity_poly.pdbx_seq_one_letter_code
_entity_poly.pdbx_strand_id
1 'polypeptide(L)'
;LFAYGIFEVLYAPRKALKEAVQNPRYVGPILVMILFVIANMGFGYALLSKTYLDQTMPISADKDEWTETLAXWTSNANLTYNYQEYISGIYYGNKSLEFNLNGSSHIWMELNITETLNCSGPEGYKKLTFRVNIVKPAIPPSNVSIYLFSSTRKDSFYKDITGKIDSTGIWNNITISLGQEWTQINEADWNNITGLKLAFAWPNKYNVTLLIDGLFFHGVYKSGMEIAGDLLVSLGNPYSPINAFMQFTIQWVLLGGVLYVTPKMFGVKTVWKPLLVAAGFILMAYFIRTIIFTFVYTASPEIYYTLAYLGGVPGEWEKAYEQIFQKSSLPYQVLWGFDKFVWVWAIALCAITIRIVSEMSWAKSFVASTSSYLLYTLLLLFLAPSAVFL
;
A
#
# COMPACT_ATOMS: atom_id res chain seq x y z
N LEU A 1 5.21 32.05 27.95
CA LEU A 1 6.29 31.40 28.69
C LEU A 1 6.33 29.86 28.52
N PHE A 2 5.17 29.17 28.62
CA PHE A 2 5.13 27.71 28.53
C PHE A 2 5.41 27.19 27.11
N ALA A 3 4.99 27.90 26.07
CA ALA A 3 5.25 27.51 24.68
C ALA A 3 6.75 27.49 24.34
N TYR A 4 7.54 28.38 24.98
CA TYR A 4 9.00 28.38 24.79
C TYR A 4 9.67 27.13 25.39
N GLY A 5 9.13 26.62 26.50
CA GLY A 5 9.71 25.45 27.19
C GLY A 5 9.75 24.18 26.35
N ILE A 6 8.71 23.95 25.52
CA ILE A 6 8.68 22.74 24.67
C ILE A 6 9.75 22.80 23.56
N PHE A 7 10.02 23.99 23.02
CA PHE A 7 11.08 24.16 22.02
C PHE A 7 12.48 24.21 22.67
N GLU A 8 12.55 24.67 23.93
CA GLU A 8 13.82 24.73 24.69
C GLU A 8 14.46 23.33 24.82
N VAL A 9 13.65 22.26 24.81
CA VAL A 9 14.19 20.89 24.86
C VAL A 9 15.11 20.58 23.66
N LEU A 10 14.97 21.29 22.57
CA LEU A 10 15.77 21.08 21.35
C LEU A 10 17.18 21.66 21.45
N TYR A 11 17.34 22.79 22.14
CA TYR A 11 18.64 23.49 22.19
C TYR A 11 19.21 23.60 23.62
N ALA A 12 18.39 23.45 24.66
CA ALA A 12 18.82 23.49 26.06
C ALA A 12 18.11 22.40 26.85
N PRO A 13 18.27 21.12 26.47
CA PRO A 13 17.44 20.02 27.01
C PRO A 13 17.56 19.86 28.51
N ARG A 14 18.74 20.03 29.09
CA ARG A 14 18.94 19.90 30.55
C ARG A 14 18.12 20.94 31.29
N LYS A 15 18.07 22.17 30.82
CA LYS A 15 17.31 23.26 31.42
C LYS A 15 15.80 22.98 31.32
N ALA A 16 15.33 22.67 30.11
CA ALA A 16 13.92 22.38 29.86
C ALA A 16 13.41 21.20 30.67
N LEU A 17 14.15 20.09 30.68
CA LEU A 17 13.75 18.88 31.42
C LEU A 17 13.86 19.08 32.93
N LYS A 18 14.82 19.85 33.43
CA LYS A 18 14.90 20.21 34.86
C LYS A 18 13.66 20.99 35.29
N GLU A 19 13.27 22.00 34.49
CA GLU A 19 12.06 22.78 34.76
C GLU A 19 10.80 21.89 34.70
N ALA A 20 10.70 21.02 33.72
CA ALA A 20 9.58 20.10 33.55
C ALA A 20 9.42 19.14 34.74
N VAL A 21 10.56 18.68 35.32
CA VAL A 21 10.56 17.76 36.47
C VAL A 21 10.25 18.52 37.77
N GLN A 22 10.83 19.70 37.92
CA GLN A 22 10.65 20.49 39.17
C GLN A 22 9.27 21.12 39.30
N ASN A 23 8.70 21.56 38.17
CA ASN A 23 7.36 22.18 38.11
C ASN A 23 6.47 21.43 37.10
N PRO A 24 6.09 20.16 37.39
CA PRO A 24 5.43 19.32 36.40
C PRO A 24 4.02 19.82 36.07
N ARG A 25 3.84 20.26 34.81
CA ARG A 25 2.55 20.75 34.27
C ARG A 25 2.26 20.02 32.96
N TYR A 26 1.04 19.53 32.81
CA TYR A 26 0.62 18.78 31.62
C TYR A 26 0.47 19.67 30.36
N VAL A 27 0.44 20.99 30.55
CA VAL A 27 0.30 21.93 29.43
C VAL A 27 1.39 21.71 28.36
N GLY A 28 2.65 21.49 28.79
CA GLY A 28 3.76 21.22 27.86
C GLY A 28 3.49 19.98 26.97
N PRO A 29 3.31 18.80 27.58
CA PRO A 29 2.96 17.59 26.84
C PRO A 29 1.73 17.74 25.93
N ILE A 30 0.69 18.42 26.39
CA ILE A 30 -0.54 18.63 25.60
C ILE A 30 -0.22 19.50 24.38
N LEU A 31 0.62 20.53 24.50
CA LEU A 31 1.04 21.34 23.37
C LEU A 31 1.87 20.51 22.37
N VAL A 32 2.80 19.67 22.87
CA VAL A 32 3.58 18.76 22.01
C VAL A 32 2.63 17.80 21.25
N MET A 33 1.61 17.28 21.95
CA MET A 33 0.60 16.40 21.34
C MET A 33 -0.14 17.10 20.19
N ILE A 34 -0.59 18.35 20.43
CA ILE A 34 -1.29 19.14 19.39
C ILE A 34 -0.38 19.35 18.18
N LEU A 35 0.89 19.72 18.43
CA LEU A 35 1.87 19.91 17.36
C LEU A 35 2.12 18.61 16.60
N PHE A 36 2.20 17.48 17.32
CA PHE A 36 2.39 16.15 16.70
C PHE A 36 1.20 15.77 15.82
N VAL A 37 -0.03 16.00 16.29
CA VAL A 37 -1.25 15.71 15.51
C VAL A 37 -1.26 16.50 14.20
N ILE A 38 -0.96 17.81 14.27
CA ILE A 38 -0.90 18.66 13.08
C ILE A 38 0.21 18.19 12.12
N ALA A 39 1.39 17.90 12.65
CA ALA A 39 2.54 17.43 11.85
C ALA A 39 2.23 16.06 11.19
N ASN A 40 1.57 15.16 11.91
CA ASN A 40 1.22 13.84 11.39
C ASN A 40 0.21 13.94 10.25
N MET A 41 -0.72 14.88 10.33
CA MET A 41 -1.65 15.17 9.21
C MET A 41 -0.89 15.67 7.99
N GLY A 42 0.05 16.59 8.19
CA GLY A 42 0.91 17.12 7.12
C GLY A 42 1.75 16.03 6.47
N PHE A 43 2.30 15.13 7.29
CA PHE A 43 3.06 13.96 6.81
C PHE A 43 2.18 13.04 5.98
N GLY A 44 0.98 12.73 6.48
CA GLY A 44 0.01 11.89 5.76
C GLY A 44 -0.36 12.49 4.41
N TYR A 45 -0.62 13.78 4.37
CA TYR A 45 -0.90 14.49 3.13
C TYR A 45 0.28 14.37 2.15
N ALA A 46 1.51 14.64 2.62
CA ALA A 46 2.71 14.57 1.77
C ALA A 46 2.91 13.17 1.20
N LEU A 47 2.79 12.14 2.04
CA LEU A 47 2.96 10.73 1.63
C LEU A 47 1.89 10.29 0.65
N LEU A 48 0.62 10.52 0.99
CA LEU A 48 -0.52 10.03 0.19
C LEU A 48 -0.65 10.77 -1.15
N SER A 49 -0.25 12.06 -1.20
CA SER A 49 -0.27 12.81 -2.46
C SER A 49 0.86 12.42 -3.43
N LYS A 50 1.88 11.70 -2.93
CA LYS A 50 3.01 11.21 -3.75
C LYS A 50 2.90 9.74 -4.11
N THR A 51 1.86 9.05 -3.62
CA THR A 51 1.65 7.62 -3.82
C THR A 51 0.44 7.42 -4.71
N TYR A 52 0.62 6.70 -5.82
CA TYR A 52 -0.42 6.42 -6.82
C TYR A 52 -0.63 4.91 -6.94
N LEU A 53 -1.89 4.48 -6.91
CA LEU A 53 -2.26 3.07 -6.99
C LEU A 53 -3.09 2.82 -8.24
N ASP A 54 -2.70 1.80 -9.02
CA ASP A 54 -3.42 1.36 -10.22
C ASP A 54 -4.79 0.83 -9.81
N GLN A 55 -5.84 1.34 -10.42
CA GLN A 55 -7.22 0.94 -10.16
C GLN A 55 -7.61 -0.18 -11.11
N THR A 56 -8.41 -1.12 -10.65
CA THR A 56 -8.87 -2.27 -11.42
C THR A 56 -10.39 -2.27 -11.57
N MET A 57 -10.85 -2.92 -12.61
CA MET A 57 -12.22 -3.38 -12.75
C MET A 57 -12.14 -4.87 -13.11
N PRO A 58 -12.66 -5.76 -12.28
CA PRO A 58 -13.53 -5.53 -11.08
C PRO A 58 -12.84 -4.78 -9.93
N ILE A 59 -13.67 -4.14 -9.10
CA ILE A 59 -13.21 -3.40 -7.91
C ILE A 59 -13.04 -4.34 -6.69
N SER A 60 -13.20 -5.62 -6.89
CA SER A 60 -13.16 -6.64 -5.84
C SER A 60 -11.78 -6.75 -5.17
N ALA A 61 -11.75 -7.37 -4.00
CA ALA A 61 -10.52 -7.74 -3.31
C ALA A 61 -9.68 -8.68 -4.20
N ASP A 62 -10.34 -9.65 -4.82
CA ASP A 62 -9.70 -10.49 -5.85
C ASP A 62 -9.80 -9.75 -7.19
N LYS A 63 -8.65 -9.36 -7.74
CA LYS A 63 -8.61 -8.54 -8.97
C LYS A 63 -9.15 -9.29 -10.18
N ASP A 64 -9.08 -10.61 -10.14
CA ASP A 64 -9.52 -11.52 -11.20
C ASP A 64 -10.93 -12.10 -10.98
N GLU A 65 -11.76 -11.43 -10.21
CA GLU A 65 -13.12 -11.89 -9.84
C GLU A 65 -13.90 -12.44 -11.04
N TRP A 66 -13.74 -11.87 -12.24
CA TRP A 66 -14.45 -12.33 -13.44
C TRP A 66 -14.02 -13.73 -13.87
N THR A 67 -12.80 -14.15 -13.55
CA THR A 67 -12.34 -15.52 -13.83
C THR A 67 -12.53 -16.47 -12.65
N GLU A 68 -13.09 -15.93 -11.55
CA GLU A 68 -13.48 -16.71 -10.37
C GLU A 68 -14.97 -17.12 -10.41
N THR A 69 -15.72 -16.73 -11.46
CA THR A 69 -17.13 -17.06 -11.58
C THR A 69 -17.49 -17.47 -13.01
N LEU A 70 -18.36 -18.48 -13.16
CA LEU A 70 -18.89 -18.93 -14.46
C LEU A 70 -20.01 -17.99 -14.94
N ALA A 71 -20.63 -17.29 -14.05
CA ALA A 71 -21.92 -16.58 -14.29
C ALA A 71 -21.89 -15.56 -15.45
N UNK A 72 -20.83 -15.04 -15.75
CA UNK A 72 -20.69 -14.10 -16.62
C UNK A 72 -20.33 -14.52 -17.91
N TRP A 73 -20.20 -15.71 -18.01
CA TRP A 73 -19.57 -16.22 -19.26
C TRP A 73 -20.51 -17.03 -20.10
N THR A 74 -20.37 -16.89 -21.42
CA THR A 74 -21.00 -17.77 -22.39
C THR A 74 -19.96 -18.25 -23.40
N SER A 75 -20.15 -19.42 -24.00
CA SER A 75 -19.17 -20.03 -24.89
C SER A 75 -19.83 -21.09 -25.77
N ASN A 76 -19.15 -21.46 -26.88
CA ASN A 76 -19.51 -22.67 -27.63
C ASN A 76 -18.85 -23.93 -27.02
N ALA A 77 -18.11 -23.78 -25.93
CA ALA A 77 -17.40 -24.85 -25.23
C ALA A 77 -18.12 -25.20 -23.92
N ASN A 78 -17.83 -26.39 -23.37
CA ASN A 78 -18.20 -26.74 -22.02
C ASN A 78 -17.31 -25.96 -21.05
N LEU A 79 -17.92 -25.27 -20.09
CA LEU A 79 -17.26 -24.37 -19.16
C LEU A 79 -17.28 -24.95 -17.74
N THR A 80 -16.10 -25.06 -17.12
CA THR A 80 -15.93 -25.60 -15.76
C THR A 80 -14.86 -24.79 -15.02
N TYR A 81 -14.71 -25.07 -13.71
CA TYR A 81 -13.61 -24.53 -12.90
C TYR A 81 -12.41 -25.48 -12.95
N ASN A 82 -11.22 -24.91 -12.98
CA ASN A 82 -9.96 -25.64 -12.76
C ASN A 82 -9.34 -25.16 -11.47
N TYR A 83 -9.12 -26.08 -10.51
CA TYR A 83 -8.55 -25.80 -9.19
C TYR A 83 -7.08 -26.22 -9.09
N GLN A 84 -6.48 -26.68 -10.20
CA GLN A 84 -5.10 -27.17 -10.22
C GLN A 84 -4.15 -26.17 -10.89
N GLU A 85 -4.63 -25.52 -11.94
CA GLU A 85 -3.84 -24.57 -12.73
C GLU A 85 -4.54 -23.22 -12.73
N TYR A 86 -4.03 -22.27 -11.93
CA TYR A 86 -4.56 -20.91 -11.78
C TYR A 86 -3.42 -19.94 -11.39
N ILE A 87 -3.66 -18.66 -11.53
CA ILE A 87 -2.73 -17.61 -11.13
C ILE A 87 -2.90 -17.38 -9.62
N SER A 88 -1.87 -17.63 -8.85
CA SER A 88 -1.92 -17.49 -7.38
C SER A 88 -1.26 -16.18 -6.93
N GLY A 89 -1.80 -15.60 -5.87
CA GLY A 89 -1.27 -14.37 -5.29
C GLY A 89 -2.23 -13.82 -4.23
N ILE A 90 -1.81 -12.80 -3.51
CA ILE A 90 -2.60 -12.20 -2.43
C ILE A 90 -3.92 -11.60 -2.95
N TYR A 91 -3.88 -11.10 -4.19
CA TYR A 91 -4.99 -10.37 -4.80
C TYR A 91 -5.64 -11.16 -5.94
N TYR A 92 -5.39 -12.46 -6.00
CA TYR A 92 -5.93 -13.36 -7.02
C TYR A 92 -6.71 -14.46 -6.32
N GLY A 93 -7.67 -15.04 -7.05
CA GLY A 93 -8.50 -16.11 -6.55
C GLY A 93 -7.77 -17.46 -6.44
N ASN A 94 -8.52 -18.54 -6.45
CA ASN A 94 -7.96 -19.88 -6.22
C ASN A 94 -8.41 -20.91 -7.27
N LYS A 95 -8.83 -20.44 -8.44
CA LYS A 95 -9.22 -21.30 -9.56
C LYS A 95 -9.15 -20.47 -10.85
N SER A 96 -9.17 -21.16 -11.98
CA SER A 96 -9.28 -20.55 -13.29
C SER A 96 -10.52 -21.09 -14.00
N LEU A 97 -10.90 -20.47 -15.10
CA LEU A 97 -11.97 -20.96 -15.97
C LEU A 97 -11.40 -21.91 -17.04
N GLU A 98 -12.01 -23.09 -17.17
CA GLU A 98 -11.62 -24.10 -18.15
C GLU A 98 -12.71 -24.26 -19.21
N PHE A 99 -12.31 -24.11 -20.47
CA PHE A 99 -13.18 -24.21 -21.65
C PHE A 99 -12.76 -25.45 -22.46
N ASN A 100 -13.66 -26.41 -22.57
CA ASN A 100 -13.42 -27.69 -23.27
C ASN A 100 -14.33 -27.84 -24.47
N LEU A 101 -13.76 -28.08 -25.67
CA LEU A 101 -14.52 -28.27 -26.90
C LEU A 101 -13.86 -29.34 -27.75
N ASN A 102 -14.61 -30.38 -28.13
CA ASN A 102 -14.08 -31.50 -28.89
C ASN A 102 -14.36 -31.34 -30.36
N GLY A 103 -13.35 -31.70 -31.19
CA GLY A 103 -13.49 -31.81 -32.65
C GLY A 103 -13.80 -30.49 -33.35
N SER A 104 -13.24 -29.37 -32.89
CA SER A 104 -13.49 -28.05 -33.46
C SER A 104 -12.21 -27.36 -33.90
N SER A 105 -12.31 -26.55 -34.93
CA SER A 105 -11.24 -25.63 -35.36
C SER A 105 -11.40 -24.22 -34.79
N HIS A 106 -12.45 -23.98 -34.01
CA HIS A 106 -12.76 -22.62 -33.55
C HIS A 106 -13.46 -22.72 -32.18
N ILE A 107 -12.94 -21.99 -31.19
CA ILE A 107 -13.54 -21.85 -29.86
C ILE A 107 -13.67 -20.35 -29.55
N TRP A 108 -14.77 -19.98 -28.90
CA TRP A 108 -14.95 -18.61 -28.44
C TRP A 108 -15.56 -18.62 -27.03
N MET A 109 -15.25 -17.57 -26.29
CA MET A 109 -15.83 -17.32 -24.98
C MET A 109 -16.10 -15.82 -24.87
N GLU A 110 -17.19 -15.48 -24.21
CA GLU A 110 -17.71 -14.11 -24.10
C GLU A 110 -18.10 -13.82 -22.65
N LEU A 111 -17.54 -12.75 -22.13
CA LEU A 111 -17.84 -12.21 -20.80
C LEU A 111 -18.85 -11.08 -20.96
N ASN A 112 -19.94 -11.14 -20.22
CA ASN A 112 -20.91 -10.07 -20.11
C ASN A 112 -20.55 -9.22 -18.87
N ILE A 113 -20.24 -7.96 -19.08
CA ILE A 113 -19.84 -7.03 -18.02
C ILE A 113 -21.08 -6.28 -17.58
N THR A 114 -21.48 -6.48 -16.33
CA THR A 114 -22.75 -5.94 -15.80
C THR A 114 -22.67 -4.42 -15.56
N GLU A 115 -21.49 -3.92 -15.21
CA GLU A 115 -21.27 -2.48 -15.01
C GLU A 115 -20.56 -1.92 -16.23
N THR A 116 -21.12 -0.88 -16.82
CA THR A 116 -20.53 -0.22 -17.98
C THR A 116 -19.16 0.34 -17.64
N LEU A 117 -18.16 0.03 -18.48
CA LEU A 117 -16.78 0.50 -18.28
C LEU A 117 -16.48 1.69 -19.17
N ASN A 118 -15.94 2.73 -18.55
CA ASN A 118 -15.34 3.84 -19.27
C ASN A 118 -13.88 3.51 -19.58
N CYS A 119 -13.54 3.44 -20.86
CA CYS A 119 -12.17 3.19 -21.35
C CYS A 119 -11.65 4.39 -22.13
N SER A 120 -12.24 5.59 -21.99
CA SER A 120 -11.84 6.79 -22.69
C SER A 120 -11.50 7.93 -21.73
N GLY A 121 -10.84 8.97 -22.24
CA GLY A 121 -10.49 10.15 -21.45
C GLY A 121 -9.47 9.83 -20.34
N PRO A 122 -9.10 10.83 -19.55
CA PRO A 122 -8.07 10.62 -18.49
C PRO A 122 -8.52 9.64 -17.39
N GLU A 123 -9.81 9.58 -17.10
CA GLU A 123 -10.38 8.76 -16.03
C GLU A 123 -10.77 7.36 -16.49
N GLY A 124 -10.61 7.03 -17.78
CA GLY A 124 -10.95 5.74 -18.33
C GLY A 124 -9.80 4.75 -18.24
N TYR A 125 -10.15 3.45 -18.15
CA TYR A 125 -9.18 2.36 -18.14
C TYR A 125 -8.35 2.37 -19.42
N LYS A 126 -7.04 2.14 -19.30
CA LYS A 126 -6.08 2.22 -20.41
C LYS A 126 -5.58 0.87 -20.87
N LYS A 127 -5.77 -0.16 -20.06
CA LYS A 127 -5.20 -1.48 -20.28
C LYS A 127 -6.19 -2.57 -19.93
N LEU A 128 -6.12 -3.67 -20.65
CA LEU A 128 -6.78 -4.94 -20.34
C LEU A 128 -5.69 -5.99 -20.18
N THR A 129 -5.72 -6.71 -19.07
CA THR A 129 -4.78 -7.80 -18.80
C THR A 129 -5.57 -9.09 -18.56
N PHE A 130 -5.06 -10.20 -19.08
CA PHE A 130 -5.59 -11.54 -18.84
C PHE A 130 -4.50 -12.58 -19.14
N ARG A 131 -4.71 -13.81 -18.64
CA ARG A 131 -3.79 -14.92 -18.84
C ARG A 131 -4.53 -16.06 -19.51
N VAL A 132 -3.87 -16.70 -20.48
CA VAL A 132 -4.41 -17.83 -21.21
C VAL A 132 -3.39 -18.96 -21.20
N ASN A 133 -3.84 -20.17 -20.87
CA ASN A 133 -3.05 -21.38 -21.05
C ASN A 133 -3.76 -22.29 -22.04
N ILE A 134 -3.11 -22.60 -23.15
CA ILE A 134 -3.61 -23.55 -24.15
C ILE A 134 -3.10 -24.94 -23.75
N VAL A 135 -3.92 -25.68 -23.03
CA VAL A 135 -3.57 -27.03 -22.54
C VAL A 135 -3.58 -28.02 -23.72
N LYS A 136 -4.58 -27.87 -24.62
CA LYS A 136 -4.72 -28.66 -25.86
C LYS A 136 -5.30 -27.76 -26.94
N PRO A 137 -4.85 -27.94 -28.23
CA PRO A 137 -3.77 -28.85 -28.69
C PRO A 137 -2.39 -28.25 -28.35
N ALA A 138 -1.35 -29.03 -28.50
CA ALA A 138 0.05 -28.61 -28.34
C ALA A 138 0.57 -27.87 -29.58
N ILE A 139 -0.30 -27.05 -30.16
CA ILE A 139 -0.04 -26.24 -31.38
C ILE A 139 -0.71 -24.88 -31.10
N PRO A 140 0.01 -23.78 -31.21
CA PRO A 140 -0.62 -22.47 -31.01
C PRO A 140 -1.70 -22.19 -32.06
N PRO A 141 -2.69 -21.38 -31.74
CA PRO A 141 -3.76 -21.01 -32.68
C PRO A 141 -3.19 -20.18 -33.84
N SER A 142 -3.79 -20.36 -35.03
CA SER A 142 -3.43 -19.59 -36.21
C SER A 142 -4.04 -18.18 -36.21
N ASN A 143 -5.09 -17.97 -35.38
CA ASN A 143 -5.72 -16.67 -35.22
C ASN A 143 -6.29 -16.57 -33.81
N VAL A 144 -6.02 -15.44 -33.14
CA VAL A 144 -6.65 -15.08 -31.87
C VAL A 144 -7.15 -13.65 -31.97
N SER A 145 -8.44 -13.49 -31.73
CA SER A 145 -9.14 -12.21 -31.84
C SER A 145 -9.77 -11.83 -30.51
N ILE A 146 -9.76 -10.55 -30.21
CA ILE A 146 -10.48 -10.01 -29.07
C ILE A 146 -11.45 -8.93 -29.56
N TYR A 147 -12.66 -8.96 -29.00
CA TYR A 147 -13.69 -7.94 -29.25
C TYR A 147 -14.09 -7.34 -27.89
N LEU A 148 -14.27 -6.04 -27.87
CA LEU A 148 -14.86 -5.33 -26.74
C LEU A 148 -16.18 -4.73 -27.23
N PHE A 149 -17.29 -5.17 -26.64
CA PHE A 149 -18.63 -4.73 -27.03
C PHE A 149 -19.00 -3.43 -26.35
N SER A 150 -19.66 -2.56 -27.10
CA SER A 150 -20.19 -1.29 -26.64
C SER A 150 -21.70 -1.28 -26.86
N SER A 151 -22.48 -1.01 -25.85
CA SER A 151 -23.94 -0.92 -25.93
C SER A 151 -24.64 -2.15 -26.50
N THR A 152 -24.30 -2.57 -27.72
CA THR A 152 -24.84 -3.76 -28.38
C THR A 152 -23.72 -4.66 -28.86
N ARG A 153 -24.04 -5.92 -29.19
CA ARG A 153 -23.08 -6.89 -29.75
C ARG A 153 -22.61 -6.51 -31.17
N LYS A 154 -23.34 -5.61 -31.84
CA LYS A 154 -22.98 -5.14 -33.19
C LYS A 154 -21.93 -4.03 -33.13
N ASP A 155 -21.94 -3.25 -32.09
CA ASP A 155 -21.02 -2.12 -31.88
C ASP A 155 -19.83 -2.62 -31.04
N SER A 156 -18.67 -2.73 -31.66
CA SER A 156 -17.53 -3.34 -30.97
C SER A 156 -16.19 -2.76 -31.46
N PHE A 157 -15.17 -2.99 -30.65
CA PHE A 157 -13.77 -2.76 -31.02
C PHE A 157 -13.13 -4.13 -31.19
N TYR A 158 -12.38 -4.29 -32.28
CA TYR A 158 -11.70 -5.53 -32.66
C TYR A 158 -10.20 -5.35 -32.62
N LYS A 159 -9.49 -6.38 -32.19
CA LYS A 159 -8.03 -6.44 -32.26
C LYS A 159 -7.56 -7.88 -32.45
N ASP A 160 -6.63 -8.07 -33.40
CA ASP A 160 -5.90 -9.33 -33.58
C ASP A 160 -4.78 -9.38 -32.55
N ILE A 161 -4.74 -10.44 -31.75
CA ILE A 161 -3.74 -10.63 -30.68
C ILE A 161 -2.98 -11.96 -30.88
N THR A 162 -3.02 -12.53 -32.09
CA THR A 162 -2.38 -13.80 -32.41
C THR A 162 -0.90 -13.81 -31.99
N GLY A 163 -0.19 -12.72 -32.27
CA GLY A 163 1.24 -12.61 -31.95
C GLY A 163 1.57 -12.51 -30.45
N LYS A 164 0.57 -12.48 -29.58
CA LYS A 164 0.78 -12.45 -28.12
C LYS A 164 0.62 -13.84 -27.48
N ILE A 165 0.24 -14.83 -28.25
CA ILE A 165 0.03 -16.22 -27.79
C ILE A 165 0.93 -17.14 -28.62
N ASP A 166 2.10 -17.40 -28.08
CA ASP A 166 3.14 -18.16 -28.82
C ASP A 166 3.44 -19.51 -28.14
N SER A 167 2.86 -19.79 -26.99
CA SER A 167 3.21 -20.95 -26.18
C SER A 167 1.97 -21.75 -25.80
N THR A 168 2.14 -23.07 -25.71
CA THR A 168 1.10 -24.00 -25.26
C THR A 168 1.57 -24.73 -24.01
N GLY A 169 0.63 -25.10 -23.13
CA GLY A 169 0.93 -25.81 -21.89
C GLY A 169 1.50 -24.93 -20.78
N ILE A 170 1.60 -23.62 -21.02
CA ILE A 170 2.05 -22.63 -20.02
C ILE A 170 1.16 -21.38 -20.12
N TRP A 171 1.19 -20.55 -19.08
CA TRP A 171 0.44 -19.29 -19.04
C TRP A 171 1.07 -18.24 -19.96
N ASN A 172 0.31 -17.76 -20.95
CA ASN A 172 0.64 -16.58 -21.75
C ASN A 172 0.04 -15.35 -21.05
N ASN A 173 0.89 -14.42 -20.66
CA ASN A 173 0.48 -13.21 -19.93
C ASN A 173 0.27 -12.08 -20.94
N ILE A 174 -0.97 -11.65 -21.11
CA ILE A 174 -1.38 -10.74 -22.16
C ILE A 174 -1.82 -9.41 -21.54
N THR A 175 -1.18 -8.32 -21.94
CA THR A 175 -1.60 -6.97 -21.63
C THR A 175 -1.75 -6.21 -22.93
N ILE A 176 -2.92 -5.56 -23.10
CA ILE A 176 -3.29 -4.84 -24.32
C ILE A 176 -3.66 -3.41 -23.95
N SER A 177 -3.03 -2.44 -24.62
CA SER A 177 -3.43 -1.03 -24.51
C SER A 177 -4.78 -0.84 -25.22
N LEU A 178 -5.65 -0.06 -24.59
CA LEU A 178 -6.98 0.28 -25.13
C LEU A 178 -6.88 1.59 -25.93
N GLY A 179 -7.73 1.75 -26.95
CA GLY A 179 -7.81 2.98 -27.72
C GLY A 179 -7.40 2.83 -29.19
N GLN A 180 -6.49 3.68 -29.66
CA GLN A 180 -6.23 3.95 -31.07
C GLN A 180 -5.86 2.75 -31.96
N GLU A 181 -5.27 1.71 -31.39
CA GLU A 181 -4.81 0.53 -32.18
C GLU A 181 -5.91 -0.52 -32.41
N TRP A 182 -7.15 -0.20 -32.04
CA TRP A 182 -8.29 -1.10 -32.22
C TRP A 182 -9.11 -0.68 -33.43
N THR A 183 -9.62 -1.66 -34.16
CA THR A 183 -10.54 -1.40 -35.28
C THR A 183 -11.94 -1.21 -34.73
N GLN A 184 -12.53 -0.04 -34.95
CA GLN A 184 -13.91 0.25 -34.55
C GLN A 184 -14.87 -0.35 -35.54
N ILE A 185 -15.88 -1.05 -35.06
CA ILE A 185 -16.96 -1.67 -35.84
C ILE A 185 -18.24 -0.96 -35.42
N ASN A 186 -18.92 -0.38 -36.44
CA ASN A 186 -20.15 0.39 -36.29
C ASN A 186 -19.94 1.61 -35.34
N GLU A 187 -20.88 1.85 -34.43
CA GLU A 187 -20.91 3.02 -33.56
C GLU A 187 -20.36 2.71 -32.16
N ALA A 188 -19.35 1.87 -32.05
CA ALA A 188 -18.76 1.51 -30.78
C ALA A 188 -18.17 2.76 -30.05
N ASP A 189 -18.34 2.80 -28.75
CA ASP A 189 -17.94 3.93 -27.88
C ASP A 189 -17.11 3.42 -26.71
N TRP A 190 -15.88 3.93 -26.57
CA TRP A 190 -14.98 3.59 -25.47
C TRP A 190 -15.51 3.99 -24.09
N ASN A 191 -16.48 4.90 -24.03
CA ASN A 191 -17.12 5.27 -22.75
C ASN A 191 -18.07 4.21 -22.23
N ASN A 192 -18.41 3.21 -23.04
CA ASN A 192 -19.55 2.34 -22.76
C ASN A 192 -19.24 0.87 -23.09
N ILE A 193 -18.17 0.32 -22.56
CA ILE A 193 -17.81 -1.08 -22.77
C ILE A 193 -18.67 -1.96 -21.85
N THR A 194 -19.37 -2.94 -22.45
CA THR A 194 -20.33 -3.79 -21.75
C THR A 194 -20.02 -5.29 -21.88
N GLY A 195 -18.93 -5.65 -22.56
CA GLY A 195 -18.58 -7.05 -22.71
C GLY A 195 -17.28 -7.26 -23.47
N LEU A 196 -16.80 -8.48 -23.40
CA LEU A 196 -15.54 -8.90 -24.01
C LEU A 196 -15.76 -10.28 -24.65
N LYS A 197 -15.18 -10.51 -25.83
CA LYS A 197 -15.16 -11.83 -26.46
C LYS A 197 -13.75 -12.16 -26.88
N LEU A 198 -13.31 -13.37 -26.58
CA LEU A 198 -12.08 -13.98 -27.05
C LEU A 198 -12.46 -15.09 -28.06
N ALA A 199 -11.74 -15.17 -29.17
CA ALA A 199 -11.96 -16.20 -30.17
C ALA A 199 -10.61 -16.74 -30.66
N PHE A 200 -10.50 -18.05 -30.67
CA PHE A 200 -9.29 -18.77 -31.07
C PHE A 200 -9.61 -19.70 -32.24
N ALA A 201 -8.76 -19.73 -33.24
CA ALA A 201 -8.94 -20.59 -34.43
C ALA A 201 -7.68 -21.35 -34.78
N TRP A 202 -7.83 -22.56 -35.28
CA TRP A 202 -6.76 -23.44 -35.79
C TRP A 202 -7.08 -23.85 -37.21
N PRO A 203 -6.06 -24.22 -38.00
CA PRO A 203 -6.31 -24.68 -39.39
C PRO A 203 -7.12 -25.97 -39.46
N ASN A 204 -7.00 -26.81 -38.44
CA ASN A 204 -7.66 -28.12 -38.42
C ASN A 204 -8.51 -28.25 -37.12
N LYS A 205 -9.35 -29.28 -37.09
CA LYS A 205 -10.17 -29.60 -35.93
C LYS A 205 -9.32 -30.31 -34.89
N TYR A 206 -9.46 -29.88 -33.65
CA TYR A 206 -8.77 -30.46 -32.49
C TYR A 206 -9.71 -30.59 -31.29
N ASN A 207 -9.31 -31.38 -30.33
CA ASN A 207 -9.89 -31.30 -28.99
C ASN A 207 -9.17 -30.16 -28.28
N VAL A 208 -9.93 -29.12 -27.93
CA VAL A 208 -9.38 -27.88 -27.38
C VAL A 208 -9.68 -27.81 -25.88
N THR A 209 -8.66 -27.52 -25.09
CA THR A 209 -8.79 -27.16 -23.66
C THR A 209 -8.01 -25.87 -23.43
N LEU A 210 -8.74 -24.82 -23.04
CA LEU A 210 -8.17 -23.50 -22.71
C LEU A 210 -8.48 -23.16 -21.26
N LEU A 211 -7.49 -22.59 -20.57
CA LEU A 211 -7.70 -21.97 -19.25
C LEU A 211 -7.57 -20.46 -19.42
N ILE A 212 -8.45 -19.73 -18.74
CA ILE A 212 -8.40 -18.25 -18.71
C ILE A 212 -8.42 -17.82 -17.23
N ASP A 213 -7.54 -16.87 -16.90
CA ASP A 213 -7.41 -16.39 -15.54
C ASP A 213 -6.85 -14.96 -15.53
N GLY A 214 -6.91 -14.31 -14.37
CA GLY A 214 -6.29 -13.02 -14.14
C GLY A 214 -6.80 -11.92 -15.07
N LEU A 215 -8.10 -11.87 -15.33
CA LEU A 215 -8.68 -10.92 -16.28
C LEU A 215 -9.23 -9.68 -15.58
N PHE A 216 -8.70 -8.51 -15.95
CA PHE A 216 -9.14 -7.23 -15.39
C PHE A 216 -8.73 -6.07 -16.29
N PHE A 217 -9.50 -4.98 -16.20
CA PHE A 217 -9.13 -3.68 -16.79
C PHE A 217 -8.36 -2.87 -15.76
N HIS A 218 -7.39 -2.06 -16.22
CA HIS A 218 -6.57 -1.23 -15.33
C HIS A 218 -5.91 -0.07 -16.09
N GLY A 219 -4.94 0.60 -15.44
CA GLY A 219 -4.18 1.70 -16.05
C GLY A 219 -4.74 3.08 -15.71
N VAL A 220 -5.61 3.17 -14.71
CA VAL A 220 -6.09 4.43 -14.11
C VAL A 220 -5.44 4.53 -12.74
N TYR A 221 -4.71 5.61 -12.49
CA TYR A 221 -4.01 5.79 -11.23
C TYR A 221 -4.72 6.82 -10.38
N LYS A 222 -5.00 6.47 -9.13
CA LYS A 222 -5.52 7.40 -8.13
C LYS A 222 -4.48 7.59 -7.03
N SER A 223 -4.33 8.82 -6.57
CA SER A 223 -3.44 9.10 -5.45
C SER A 223 -3.99 8.50 -4.15
N GLY A 224 -3.11 8.26 -3.19
CA GLY A 224 -3.52 7.83 -1.87
C GLY A 224 -4.52 8.80 -1.23
N MET A 225 -4.38 10.10 -1.50
CA MET A 225 -5.33 11.13 -1.02
C MET A 225 -6.73 10.93 -1.59
N GLU A 226 -6.84 10.66 -2.90
CA GLU A 226 -8.14 10.39 -3.54
C GLU A 226 -8.81 9.13 -2.97
N ILE A 227 -8.02 8.10 -2.69
CA ILE A 227 -8.51 6.82 -2.16
C ILE A 227 -8.88 6.96 -0.68
N ALA A 228 -8.02 7.60 0.12
CA ALA A 228 -8.21 7.76 1.56
C ALA A 228 -9.37 8.70 1.92
N GLY A 229 -9.69 9.63 1.01
CA GLY A 229 -10.71 10.65 1.27
C GLY A 229 -10.25 11.69 2.27
N ASP A 230 -11.21 12.27 3.00
CA ASP A 230 -10.93 13.35 3.94
C ASP A 230 -10.16 12.82 5.16
N LEU A 231 -8.93 13.29 5.36
CA LEU A 231 -8.09 12.94 6.51
C LEU A 231 -8.73 13.31 7.85
N LEU A 232 -9.54 14.36 7.86
CA LEU A 232 -10.19 14.84 9.11
C LEU A 232 -11.28 13.89 9.60
N VAL A 233 -11.97 13.21 8.69
CA VAL A 233 -13.20 12.46 9.00
C VAL A 233 -12.96 10.95 9.01
N SER A 234 -12.05 10.46 8.18
CA SER A 234 -11.85 9.01 8.02
C SER A 234 -11.12 8.40 9.21
N LEU A 235 -11.84 7.66 10.03
CA LEU A 235 -11.27 6.92 11.18
C LEU A 235 -10.34 5.78 10.74
N GLY A 236 -10.53 5.28 9.53
CA GLY A 236 -9.67 4.23 8.95
C GLY A 236 -8.31 4.74 8.49
N ASN A 237 -8.13 6.04 8.40
CA ASN A 237 -6.86 6.63 7.95
C ASN A 237 -5.89 6.78 9.14
N PRO A 238 -4.69 6.17 9.07
CA PRO A 238 -3.73 6.27 10.18
C PRO A 238 -3.23 7.70 10.43
N TYR A 239 -3.40 8.61 9.47
CA TYR A 239 -2.95 10.00 9.59
C TYR A 239 -4.08 10.95 10.05
N SER A 240 -5.25 10.41 10.40
CA SER A 240 -6.35 11.21 10.94
C SER A 240 -5.99 11.81 12.30
N PRO A 241 -6.59 12.93 12.69
CA PRO A 241 -6.32 13.54 14.00
C PRO A 241 -6.58 12.59 15.18
N ILE A 242 -7.63 11.77 15.09
CA ILE A 242 -7.98 10.83 16.17
C ILE A 242 -6.89 9.75 16.31
N ASN A 243 -6.44 9.18 15.19
CA ASN A 243 -5.39 8.16 15.23
C ASN A 243 -4.05 8.75 15.70
N ALA A 244 -3.71 9.96 15.25
CA ALA A 244 -2.50 10.67 15.71
C ALA A 244 -2.56 10.95 17.22
N PHE A 245 -3.71 11.39 17.70
CA PHE A 245 -3.94 11.63 19.14
C PHE A 245 -3.75 10.34 19.94
N MET A 246 -4.37 9.25 19.49
CA MET A 246 -4.25 7.95 20.16
C MET A 246 -2.80 7.45 20.16
N GLN A 247 -2.13 7.56 19.03
CA GLN A 247 -0.71 7.17 18.87
C GLN A 247 0.17 7.94 19.85
N PHE A 248 0.03 9.26 19.91
CA PHE A 248 0.81 10.09 20.83
C PHE A 248 0.52 9.71 22.28
N THR A 249 -0.75 9.53 22.64
CA THR A 249 -1.16 9.20 24.01
C THR A 249 -0.54 7.87 24.45
N ILE A 250 -0.59 6.85 23.58
CA ILE A 250 0.02 5.54 23.88
C ILE A 250 1.53 5.70 24.10
N GLN A 251 2.21 6.39 23.18
CA GLN A 251 3.65 6.63 23.29
C GLN A 251 4.00 7.40 24.56
N TRP A 252 3.22 8.43 24.87
CA TRP A 252 3.43 9.28 26.04
C TRP A 252 3.31 8.49 27.35
N VAL A 253 2.22 7.73 27.50
CA VAL A 253 1.97 6.93 28.71
C VAL A 253 3.02 5.81 28.84
N LEU A 254 3.34 5.13 27.74
CA LEU A 254 4.34 4.05 27.77
C LEU A 254 5.73 4.58 28.13
N LEU A 255 6.16 5.67 27.50
CA LEU A 255 7.47 6.25 27.78
C LEU A 255 7.54 6.75 29.24
N GLY A 256 6.48 7.44 29.70
CA GLY A 256 6.39 7.89 31.10
C GLY A 256 6.41 6.73 32.08
N GLY A 257 5.69 5.65 31.77
CA GLY A 257 5.64 4.43 32.57
C GLY A 257 7.00 3.74 32.70
N VAL A 258 7.70 3.62 31.57
CA VAL A 258 9.02 2.98 31.56
C VAL A 258 10.04 3.85 32.30
N LEU A 259 10.00 5.17 32.12
CA LEU A 259 10.86 6.09 32.88
C LEU A 259 10.57 6.07 34.38
N TYR A 260 9.33 5.73 34.74
CA TYR A 260 8.94 5.57 36.14
C TYR A 260 9.46 4.28 36.77
N VAL A 261 9.38 3.17 36.00
CA VAL A 261 9.70 1.81 36.48
C VAL A 261 11.20 1.52 36.46
N THR A 262 11.88 1.85 35.36
CA THR A 262 13.26 1.42 35.14
C THR A 262 14.25 1.97 36.20
N PRO A 263 14.20 3.27 36.58
CA PRO A 263 15.15 3.75 37.62
C PRO A 263 14.91 3.08 38.97
N LYS A 264 13.70 2.63 39.27
CA LYS A 264 13.43 1.87 40.50
C LYS A 264 14.24 0.58 40.58
N MET A 265 14.48 -0.07 39.40
CA MET A 265 15.31 -1.26 39.36
C MET A 265 16.77 -0.98 39.71
N PHE A 266 17.17 0.29 39.69
CA PHE A 266 18.50 0.77 40.12
C PHE A 266 18.47 1.37 41.53
N GLY A 267 17.36 1.16 42.28
CA GLY A 267 17.21 1.60 43.65
C GLY A 267 16.81 3.06 43.82
N VAL A 268 16.36 3.70 42.72
CA VAL A 268 15.97 5.13 42.76
C VAL A 268 14.47 5.28 43.11
N LYS A 269 14.16 6.20 43.98
CA LYS A 269 12.77 6.58 44.24
C LYS A 269 12.30 7.52 43.14
N THR A 270 11.22 7.14 42.46
CA THR A 270 10.64 7.91 41.36
C THR A 270 9.23 8.38 41.68
N VAL A 271 8.83 9.51 41.11
CA VAL A 271 7.49 10.09 41.25
C VAL A 271 6.88 10.15 39.84
N TRP A 272 5.64 9.69 39.72
CA TRP A 272 4.94 9.50 38.46
C TRP A 272 4.80 10.79 37.63
N LYS A 273 4.24 11.83 38.24
CA LYS A 273 3.86 13.06 37.49
C LYS A 273 5.04 13.75 36.81
N PRO A 274 6.19 14.01 37.48
CA PRO A 274 7.34 14.64 36.81
C PRO A 274 7.86 13.84 35.65
N LEU A 275 7.89 12.51 35.75
CA LEU A 275 8.40 11.63 34.67
C LEU A 275 7.42 11.56 33.50
N LEU A 276 6.12 11.55 33.78
CA LEU A 276 5.12 11.60 32.70
C LEU A 276 5.20 12.93 31.93
N VAL A 277 5.38 14.05 32.65
CA VAL A 277 5.54 15.37 32.03
C VAL A 277 6.85 15.40 31.19
N ALA A 278 7.95 14.91 31.74
CA ALA A 278 9.23 14.84 31.01
C ALA A 278 9.12 13.98 29.75
N ALA A 279 8.42 12.83 29.84
CA ALA A 279 8.17 11.97 28.68
C ALA A 279 7.49 12.74 27.54
N GLY A 280 6.50 13.58 27.86
CA GLY A 280 5.83 14.42 26.85
C GLY A 280 6.78 15.41 26.17
N PHE A 281 7.74 15.97 26.92
CA PHE A 281 8.79 16.85 26.35
C PHE A 281 9.76 16.08 25.49
N ILE A 282 10.12 14.85 25.88
CA ILE A 282 11.02 13.98 25.10
C ILE A 282 10.39 13.66 23.73
N LEU A 283 9.07 13.47 23.69
CA LEU A 283 8.35 13.18 22.44
C LEU A 283 8.39 14.35 21.43
N MET A 284 8.90 15.52 21.83
CA MET A 284 9.21 16.61 20.91
C MET A 284 10.18 16.16 19.80
N ALA A 285 11.06 15.21 20.10
CA ALA A 285 11.96 14.62 19.10
C ALA A 285 11.19 13.95 17.96
N TYR A 286 10.06 13.31 18.27
CA TYR A 286 9.20 12.68 17.26
C TYR A 286 8.40 13.69 16.44
N PHE A 287 8.01 14.80 17.05
CA PHE A 287 7.42 15.91 16.29
C PHE A 287 8.41 16.42 15.23
N ILE A 288 9.66 16.64 15.61
CA ILE A 288 10.71 17.10 14.68
C ILE A 288 10.94 16.04 13.58
N ARG A 289 10.98 14.76 13.97
CA ARG A 289 11.07 13.64 13.02
C ARG A 289 9.96 13.74 11.95
N THR A 290 8.73 13.91 12.39
CA THR A 290 7.56 13.99 11.51
C THR A 290 7.66 15.19 10.55
N ILE A 291 8.13 16.33 11.04
CA ILE A 291 8.36 17.53 10.21
C ILE A 291 9.40 17.24 9.12
N ILE A 292 10.53 16.64 9.50
CA ILE A 292 11.61 16.30 8.54
C ILE A 292 11.09 15.29 7.50
N PHE A 293 10.36 14.26 7.94
CA PHE A 293 9.78 13.26 7.04
C PHE A 293 8.80 13.92 6.06
N THR A 294 8.00 14.89 6.51
CA THR A 294 7.08 15.64 5.66
C THR A 294 7.84 16.36 4.54
N PHE A 295 8.93 17.05 4.89
CA PHE A 295 9.76 17.76 3.90
C PHE A 295 10.39 16.79 2.90
N VAL A 296 10.94 15.67 3.38
CA VAL A 296 11.58 14.66 2.53
C VAL A 296 10.56 14.06 1.53
N TYR A 297 9.37 13.68 2.00
CA TYR A 297 8.33 13.12 1.11
C TYR A 297 7.78 14.16 0.14
N THR A 298 7.63 15.40 0.58
CA THR A 298 7.19 16.48 -0.32
C THR A 298 8.19 16.68 -1.47
N ALA A 299 9.49 16.54 -1.18
CA ALA A 299 10.56 16.70 -2.17
C ALA A 299 10.79 15.41 -3.00
N SER A 300 10.22 14.29 -2.60
CA SER A 300 10.44 12.98 -3.25
C SER A 300 9.64 12.86 -4.54
N PRO A 301 10.08 12.03 -5.51
CA PRO A 301 9.32 11.77 -6.71
C PRO A 301 8.04 10.99 -6.41
N GLU A 302 7.08 11.09 -7.32
CA GLU A 302 5.84 10.31 -7.27
C GLU A 302 6.16 8.82 -7.48
N ILE A 303 5.48 7.97 -6.72
CA ILE A 303 5.65 6.51 -6.79
C ILE A 303 4.32 5.91 -7.28
N TYR A 304 4.42 5.11 -8.35
CA TYR A 304 3.28 4.46 -8.98
C TYR A 304 3.33 2.96 -8.68
N TYR A 305 2.36 2.48 -7.92
CA TYR A 305 2.20 1.06 -7.60
C TYR A 305 1.35 0.42 -8.70
N THR A 306 2.03 -0.19 -9.67
CA THR A 306 1.40 -0.93 -10.78
C THR A 306 0.88 -2.28 -10.29
N LEU A 307 0.00 -2.92 -11.08
CA LEU A 307 -0.52 -4.25 -10.72
C LEU A 307 0.56 -5.33 -10.67
N ALA A 308 1.64 -5.16 -11.41
CA ALA A 308 2.79 -6.07 -11.34
C ALA A 308 3.35 -6.16 -9.92
N TYR A 309 3.23 -5.08 -9.10
CA TYR A 309 3.66 -5.06 -7.70
C TYR A 309 2.83 -6.01 -6.82
N LEU A 310 1.62 -6.36 -7.26
CA LEU A 310 0.75 -7.29 -6.52
C LEU A 310 1.15 -8.76 -6.68
N GLY A 311 2.04 -9.05 -7.64
CA GLY A 311 2.50 -10.41 -7.92
C GLY A 311 1.53 -11.17 -8.82
N GLY A 312 1.59 -12.49 -8.78
CA GLY A 312 0.75 -13.39 -9.58
C GLY A 312 1.48 -13.97 -10.80
N VAL A 313 2.49 -13.28 -11.31
CA VAL A 313 3.31 -13.77 -12.44
C VAL A 313 4.77 -13.74 -12.00
N PRO A 314 5.51 -14.85 -12.15
CA PRO A 314 6.93 -14.89 -11.77
C PRO A 314 7.75 -13.79 -12.46
N GLY A 315 8.52 -13.06 -11.67
CA GLY A 315 9.40 -11.99 -12.13
C GLY A 315 8.75 -10.61 -12.25
N GLU A 316 7.43 -10.49 -12.24
CA GLU A 316 6.74 -9.20 -12.33
C GLU A 316 6.92 -8.37 -11.04
N TRP A 317 6.75 -9.00 -9.89
CA TRP A 317 6.89 -8.32 -8.61
C TRP A 317 8.30 -7.77 -8.43
N GLU A 318 9.31 -8.58 -8.76
CA GLU A 318 10.70 -8.20 -8.60
C GLU A 318 11.05 -6.97 -9.46
N LYS A 319 10.57 -6.93 -10.71
CA LYS A 319 10.77 -5.77 -11.60
C LYS A 319 10.07 -4.52 -11.07
N ALA A 320 8.83 -4.66 -10.64
CA ALA A 320 8.04 -3.54 -10.10
C ALA A 320 8.67 -3.01 -8.82
N TYR A 321 9.10 -3.91 -7.93
CA TYR A 321 9.79 -3.56 -6.69
C TYR A 321 11.09 -2.79 -6.98
N GLU A 322 11.89 -3.28 -7.95
CA GLU A 322 13.13 -2.61 -8.31
C GLU A 322 12.89 -1.19 -8.82
N GLN A 323 11.88 -0.97 -9.65
CA GLN A 323 11.52 0.36 -10.15
C GLN A 323 11.12 1.30 -9.02
N ILE A 324 10.32 0.82 -8.07
CA ILE A 324 9.90 1.59 -6.90
C ILE A 324 11.13 1.90 -6.03
N PHE A 325 11.98 0.89 -5.79
CA PHE A 325 13.18 1.04 -4.95
C PHE A 325 14.14 2.07 -5.54
N GLN A 326 14.36 2.06 -6.86
CA GLN A 326 15.24 3.03 -7.53
C GLN A 326 14.76 4.47 -7.30
N LYS A 327 13.44 4.70 -7.36
CA LYS A 327 12.86 6.04 -7.14
C LYS A 327 12.86 6.46 -5.67
N SER A 328 12.74 5.51 -4.73
CA SER A 328 12.57 5.78 -3.31
C SER A 328 13.84 5.58 -2.49
N SER A 329 14.93 5.09 -3.08
CA SER A 329 16.13 4.69 -2.34
C SER A 329 16.77 5.86 -1.57
N LEU A 330 16.91 7.03 -2.22
CA LEU A 330 17.53 8.19 -1.57
C LEU A 330 16.66 8.75 -0.43
N PRO A 331 15.36 9.02 -0.63
CA PRO A 331 14.50 9.38 0.49
C PRO A 331 14.53 8.34 1.61
N TYR A 332 14.46 7.05 1.29
CA TYR A 332 14.49 5.98 2.29
C TYR A 332 15.77 6.04 3.13
N GLN A 333 16.94 6.20 2.50
CA GLN A 333 18.22 6.26 3.20
C GLN A 333 18.29 7.48 4.13
N VAL A 334 17.83 8.64 3.67
CA VAL A 334 17.78 9.88 4.46
C VAL A 334 16.89 9.68 5.69
N LEU A 335 15.69 9.13 5.48
CA LEU A 335 14.71 8.91 6.56
C LEU A 335 15.24 7.86 7.56
N TRP A 336 15.83 6.78 7.05
CA TRP A 336 16.40 5.72 7.90
C TRP A 336 17.51 6.27 8.80
N GLY A 337 18.42 7.05 8.22
CA GLY A 337 19.51 7.67 8.98
C GLY A 337 19.00 8.66 10.02
N PHE A 338 18.04 9.50 9.64
CA PHE A 338 17.45 10.47 10.56
C PHE A 338 16.68 9.77 11.69
N ASP A 339 16.01 8.67 11.40
CA ASP A 339 15.29 7.88 12.40
C ASP A 339 16.27 7.35 13.47
N LYS A 340 17.43 6.84 13.07
CA LYS A 340 18.46 6.39 14.01
C LYS A 340 18.97 7.54 14.86
N PHE A 341 19.16 8.72 14.26
CA PHE A 341 19.53 9.93 14.98
C PHE A 341 18.48 10.28 16.05
N VAL A 342 17.18 10.21 15.71
CA VAL A 342 16.10 10.49 16.64
C VAL A 342 16.11 9.50 17.82
N TRP A 343 16.38 8.21 17.55
CA TRP A 343 16.51 7.21 18.62
C TRP A 343 17.62 7.58 19.61
N VAL A 344 18.79 7.90 19.10
CA VAL A 344 19.95 8.31 19.94
C VAL A 344 19.59 9.56 20.73
N TRP A 345 18.95 10.53 20.09
CA TRP A 345 18.51 11.78 20.72
C TRP A 345 17.50 11.51 21.83
N ALA A 346 16.49 10.68 21.60
CA ALA A 346 15.48 10.32 22.61
C ALA A 346 16.14 9.61 23.80
N ILE A 347 17.08 8.69 23.55
CA ILE A 347 17.85 8.02 24.63
C ILE A 347 18.63 9.05 25.46
N ALA A 348 19.27 10.03 24.80
CA ALA A 348 20.00 11.09 25.48
C ALA A 348 19.06 11.95 26.36
N LEU A 349 17.88 12.31 25.83
CA LEU A 349 16.87 13.07 26.60
C LEU A 349 16.38 12.26 27.82
N CYS A 350 16.17 10.97 27.65
CA CYS A 350 15.82 10.06 28.76
C CYS A 350 16.95 10.02 29.80
N ALA A 351 18.22 9.96 29.37
CA ALA A 351 19.38 9.93 30.28
C ALA A 351 19.47 11.23 31.10
N ILE A 352 19.24 12.37 30.45
CA ILE A 352 19.22 13.68 31.13
C ILE A 352 18.10 13.68 32.18
N THR A 353 16.91 13.19 31.83
CA THR A 353 15.75 13.12 32.74
C THR A 353 16.06 12.24 33.96
N ILE A 354 16.59 11.03 33.71
CA ILE A 354 16.93 10.08 34.78
C ILE A 354 17.99 10.69 35.68
N ARG A 355 19.03 11.34 35.16
CA ARG A 355 20.05 11.99 35.95
C ARG A 355 19.50 13.12 36.81
N ILE A 356 18.58 13.92 36.29
CA ILE A 356 17.93 15.01 37.04
C ILE A 356 17.14 14.45 38.25
N VAL A 357 16.41 13.34 38.02
CA VAL A 357 15.55 12.76 39.05
C VAL A 357 16.34 11.96 40.07
N SER A 358 17.39 11.26 39.64
CA SER A 358 18.08 10.24 40.46
C SER A 358 19.42 10.65 41.01
N GLU A 359 20.03 11.71 40.45
CA GLU A 359 21.40 12.15 40.76
C GLU A 359 22.47 11.07 40.49
N MET A 360 22.12 10.02 39.69
CA MET A 360 23.07 8.97 39.30
C MET A 360 24.19 9.54 38.42
N SER A 361 25.33 8.82 38.36
CA SER A 361 26.38 9.16 37.42
C SER A 361 25.89 9.09 35.98
N TRP A 362 26.54 9.80 35.05
CA TRP A 362 26.18 9.79 33.64
C TRP A 362 26.18 8.37 33.06
N ALA A 363 27.18 7.53 33.41
CA ALA A 363 27.26 6.16 32.92
C ALA A 363 26.03 5.34 33.32
N LYS A 364 25.65 5.41 34.61
CA LYS A 364 24.45 4.70 35.11
C LYS A 364 23.17 5.25 34.49
N SER A 365 23.08 6.57 34.32
CA SER A 365 21.92 7.21 33.68
C SER A 365 21.75 6.77 32.23
N PHE A 366 22.86 6.64 31.49
CA PHE A 366 22.85 6.15 30.09
C PHE A 366 22.41 4.68 30.01
N VAL A 367 22.92 3.82 30.92
CA VAL A 367 22.51 2.41 30.94
C VAL A 367 21.01 2.31 31.26
N ALA A 368 20.55 3.04 32.27
CA ALA A 368 19.11 3.05 32.64
C ALA A 368 18.25 3.59 31.51
N SER A 369 18.69 4.65 30.84
CA SER A 369 18.00 5.27 29.70
C SER A 369 17.89 4.31 28.52
N THR A 370 18.99 3.66 28.14
CA THR A 370 19.00 2.70 27.03
C THR A 370 18.06 1.53 27.35
N SER A 371 18.10 1.01 28.58
CA SER A 371 17.19 -0.05 29.03
C SER A 371 15.74 0.40 28.98
N SER A 372 15.46 1.64 29.44
CA SER A 372 14.11 2.23 29.36
C SER A 372 13.62 2.32 27.92
N TYR A 373 14.45 2.84 27.05
CA TYR A 373 14.07 3.07 25.64
C TYR A 373 13.86 1.74 24.90
N LEU A 374 14.71 0.73 25.15
CA LEU A 374 14.54 -0.60 24.58
C LEU A 374 13.23 -1.23 25.06
N LEU A 375 12.93 -1.14 26.36
CA LEU A 375 11.68 -1.66 26.91
C LEU A 375 10.46 -0.93 26.28
N TYR A 376 10.56 0.39 26.16
CA TYR A 376 9.53 1.20 25.51
C TYR A 376 9.29 0.74 24.07
N THR A 377 10.34 0.54 23.29
CA THR A 377 10.24 0.09 21.90
C THR A 377 9.60 -1.31 21.83
N LEU A 378 9.99 -2.22 22.70
CA LEU A 378 9.41 -3.57 22.76
C LEU A 378 7.91 -3.50 23.09
N LEU A 379 7.53 -2.67 24.07
CA LEU A 379 6.12 -2.52 24.44
C LEU A 379 5.30 -1.93 23.27
N LEU A 380 5.88 -0.98 22.54
CA LEU A 380 5.21 -0.43 21.34
C LEU A 380 4.99 -1.51 20.28
N LEU A 381 5.98 -2.37 20.03
CA LEU A 381 5.85 -3.47 19.06
C LEU A 381 4.69 -4.40 19.38
N PHE A 382 4.44 -4.63 20.69
CA PHE A 382 3.34 -5.50 21.11
C PHE A 382 1.99 -4.79 21.17
N LEU A 383 1.95 -3.55 21.66
CA LEU A 383 0.70 -2.86 21.97
C LEU A 383 0.21 -1.95 20.83
N ALA A 384 1.13 -1.42 20.04
CA ALA A 384 0.80 -0.50 18.94
C ALA A 384 1.84 -0.67 17.83
N PRO A 385 1.85 -1.83 17.14
CA PRO A 385 2.87 -2.09 16.10
C PRO A 385 2.89 -1.04 15.00
N SER A 386 1.74 -0.47 14.64
CA SER A 386 1.66 0.59 13.64
C SER A 386 2.45 1.85 14.04
N ALA A 387 2.60 2.13 15.34
CA ALA A 387 3.35 3.28 15.83
C ALA A 387 4.87 3.14 15.65
N VAL A 388 5.36 1.92 15.45
CA VAL A 388 6.80 1.64 15.25
C VAL A 388 7.19 1.81 13.78
N PHE A 389 6.28 1.50 12.87
CA PHE A 389 6.53 1.50 11.43
C PHE A 389 6.07 2.80 10.73
N LEU A 390 5.41 3.69 11.46
CA LEU A 390 5.06 5.04 11.02
C LEU A 390 6.03 6.07 11.64
#